data_75da445e4d86ee51824dcdb8b1c55e23
#
_entry.id   75da445e4d86ee51824dcdb8b1c55e23
#
_cell.length_a   1.000
_cell.length_b   1.000
_cell.length_c   1.000
_cell.angle_alpha   90.00
_cell.angle_beta   90.00
_cell.angle_gamma   90.00
#
_symmetry.space_group_name_H-M   'P 1'
#
loop_
_entity.id
_entity.type
_entity.pdbx_description
1 polymer ?
#
loop_
_entity_poly.entity_id
_entity_poly.type
_entity_poly.pdbx_seq_one_letter_code
_entity_poly.pdbx_strand_id
1 'polypeptide(L)'
;MFDSVLLSTKQMLGISPEDTSFDVNVIMCINTALTILMDLGLTEVEDEMVIDDDMTWDDLLGGRTDIEYVKTYVYQKVKMIFDPPTSTAALDAMQRSISELEWRICNNGRK
;
A
#
# COMPACT_ATOMS: atom_id res chain seq x y z
N MET A 1 5.86 17.54 -2.19
CA MET A 1 5.29 16.44 -2.96
C MET A 1 5.73 15.10 -2.39
N PHE A 2 4.81 14.27 -2.06
CA PHE A 2 5.14 13.03 -1.37
C PHE A 2 5.06 11.86 -2.32
N ASP A 3 6.13 11.66 -3.09
CA ASP A 3 6.27 10.45 -3.91
C ASP A 3 6.83 9.30 -3.09
N SER A 4 7.35 9.57 -1.90
CA SER A 4 7.85 8.52 -1.01
C SER A 4 6.72 7.58 -0.60
N VAL A 5 6.98 6.27 -0.69
CA VAL A 5 5.99 5.28 -0.29
C VAL A 5 5.63 5.45 1.18
N LEU A 6 6.64 5.58 2.03
CA LEU A 6 6.41 5.71 3.47
C LEU A 6 5.69 7.02 3.80
N LEU A 7 6.18 8.16 3.29
CA LEU A 7 5.62 9.44 3.68
C LEU A 7 4.20 9.62 3.17
N SER A 8 3.92 9.17 1.95
CA SER A 8 2.55 9.28 1.42
C SER A 8 1.60 8.37 2.19
N THR A 9 2.05 7.20 2.61
CA THR A 9 1.21 6.31 3.41
C THR A 9 0.94 6.92 4.78
N LYS A 10 1.97 7.51 5.41
CA LYS A 10 1.77 8.21 6.68
C LYS A 10 0.75 9.33 6.53
N GLN A 11 0.83 10.07 5.43
CA GLN A 11 -0.12 11.16 5.19
C GLN A 11 -1.55 10.62 5.14
N MET A 12 -1.76 9.51 4.46
CA MET A 12 -3.08 8.91 4.37
C MET A 12 -3.59 8.39 5.71
N LEU A 13 -2.68 8.03 6.60
CA LEU A 13 -3.03 7.58 7.95
C LEU A 13 -3.21 8.72 8.94
N GLY A 14 -2.90 9.95 8.52
CA GLY A 14 -2.98 11.10 9.42
C GLY A 14 -1.78 11.26 10.33
N ILE A 15 -0.66 10.63 10.00
CA ILE A 15 0.56 10.71 10.79
C ILE A 15 1.43 11.82 10.22
N SER A 16 1.93 12.70 11.11
CA SER A 16 2.82 13.77 10.68
C SER A 16 4.13 13.21 10.11
N PRO A 17 4.67 13.81 9.04
CA PRO A 17 5.94 13.34 8.49
C PRO A 17 7.08 13.36 9.49
N GLU A 18 7.04 14.29 10.45
CA GLU A 18 8.08 14.39 11.47
C GLU A 18 7.95 13.37 12.58
N ASP A 19 6.80 12.71 12.69
CA ASP A 19 6.55 11.74 13.73
C ASP A 19 7.08 10.39 13.25
N THR A 20 8.24 10.00 13.75
CA THR A 20 8.86 8.74 13.33
C THR A 20 8.55 7.58 14.27
N SER A 21 7.67 7.80 15.26
CA SER A 21 7.36 6.78 16.25
C SER A 21 6.79 5.50 15.65
N PHE A 22 6.06 5.63 14.55
CA PHE A 22 5.37 4.51 13.92
C PHE A 22 6.00 4.06 12.63
N ASP A 23 7.17 4.61 12.26
CA ASP A 23 7.75 4.34 10.94
C ASP A 23 7.98 2.84 10.74
N VAL A 24 8.55 2.15 11.71
CA VAL A 24 8.82 0.73 11.58
C VAL A 24 7.52 -0.05 11.38
N ASN A 25 6.50 0.29 12.17
CA ASN A 25 5.21 -0.40 12.06
C ASN A 25 4.57 -0.16 10.71
N VAL A 26 4.62 1.08 10.22
CA VAL A 26 4.02 1.42 8.93
C VAL A 26 4.77 0.71 7.80
N ILE A 27 6.10 0.69 7.87
CA ILE A 27 6.92 0.00 6.86
C ILE A 27 6.57 -1.48 6.83
N MET A 28 6.41 -2.12 7.99
CA MET A 28 6.05 -3.53 8.03
C MET A 28 4.69 -3.77 7.38
N CYS A 29 3.73 -2.89 7.64
CA CYS A 29 2.41 -3.02 7.03
C CYS A 29 2.47 -2.84 5.53
N ILE A 30 3.25 -1.87 5.05
CA ILE A 30 3.42 -1.65 3.61
C ILE A 30 4.01 -2.90 2.95
N ASN A 31 5.07 -3.43 3.54
CA ASN A 31 5.72 -4.59 2.96
C ASN A 31 4.82 -5.83 3.00
N THR A 32 3.99 -5.96 4.02
CA THR A 32 3.00 -7.03 4.07
C THR A 32 2.02 -6.92 2.91
N ALA A 33 1.52 -5.70 2.66
CA ALA A 33 0.60 -5.48 1.54
C ALA A 33 1.25 -5.83 0.21
N LEU A 34 2.50 -5.42 0.02
CA LEU A 34 3.22 -5.71 -1.22
C LEU A 34 3.46 -7.20 -1.38
N THR A 35 3.79 -7.89 -0.29
CA THR A 35 3.99 -9.34 -0.34
C THR A 35 2.72 -10.06 -0.75
N ILE A 36 1.58 -9.61 -0.24
CA ILE A 36 0.30 -10.20 -0.63
C ILE A 36 0.06 -10.01 -2.12
N LEU A 37 0.36 -8.82 -2.64
CA LEU A 37 0.19 -8.58 -4.08
C LEU A 37 1.11 -9.46 -4.91
N MET A 38 2.33 -9.67 -4.45
CA MET A 38 3.27 -10.56 -5.15
C MET A 38 2.74 -11.99 -5.17
N ASP A 39 2.18 -12.44 -4.06
CA ASP A 39 1.58 -13.78 -3.99
C ASP A 39 0.41 -13.92 -4.94
N LEU A 40 -0.31 -12.83 -5.18
CA LEU A 40 -1.47 -12.83 -6.07
C LEU A 40 -1.10 -12.69 -7.54
N GLY A 41 0.17 -12.50 -7.84
CA GLY A 41 0.62 -12.46 -9.23
C GLY A 41 1.21 -11.13 -9.69
N LEU A 42 1.38 -10.17 -8.79
CA LEU A 42 2.04 -8.91 -9.15
C LEU A 42 3.55 -9.13 -9.12
N THR A 43 4.14 -9.30 -10.28
CA THR A 43 5.54 -9.71 -10.37
C THR A 43 6.51 -8.56 -10.55
N GLU A 44 6.03 -7.38 -10.89
CA GLU A 44 6.92 -6.24 -11.17
C GLU A 44 7.56 -5.65 -9.92
N VAL A 45 7.05 -5.98 -8.74
CA VAL A 45 7.68 -5.52 -7.51
C VAL A 45 9.00 -6.24 -7.26
N GLU A 46 9.09 -7.48 -7.73
CA GLU A 46 10.27 -8.32 -7.55
C GLU A 46 10.62 -8.43 -6.08
N ASP A 47 11.87 -8.13 -5.72
CA ASP A 47 12.32 -8.28 -4.34
C ASP A 47 12.42 -6.95 -3.62
N GLU A 48 11.97 -5.86 -4.25
CA GLU A 48 12.07 -4.53 -3.66
C GLU A 48 11.10 -4.41 -2.49
N MET A 49 11.64 -3.97 -1.37
CA MET A 49 10.83 -3.71 -0.18
C MET A 49 11.14 -2.32 0.32
N VAL A 50 10.14 -1.70 0.96
CA VAL A 50 10.33 -0.37 1.55
C VAL A 50 11.11 -0.53 2.84
N ILE A 51 12.22 0.20 2.96
CA ILE A 51 13.05 0.14 4.17
C ILE A 51 13.19 1.50 4.84
N ASP A 52 12.94 2.59 4.10
CA ASP A 52 13.03 3.93 4.68
C ASP A 52 12.15 4.87 3.87
N ASP A 53 12.29 6.18 4.11
CA ASP A 53 11.44 7.17 3.44
C ASP A 53 12.03 7.66 2.13
N ASP A 54 13.12 7.11 1.67
CA ASP A 54 13.73 7.51 0.39
C ASP A 54 13.10 6.80 -0.80
N MET A 55 12.52 5.61 -0.60
CA MET A 55 11.95 4.86 -1.71
C MET A 55 10.68 5.51 -2.21
N THR A 56 10.62 5.75 -3.51
CA THR A 56 9.44 6.35 -4.14
C THR A 56 8.58 5.27 -4.78
N TRP A 57 7.35 5.67 -5.13
CA TRP A 57 6.47 4.76 -5.87
C TRP A 57 7.07 4.39 -7.23
N ASP A 58 7.77 5.34 -7.86
CA ASP A 58 8.45 5.04 -9.13
C ASP A 58 9.54 4.00 -8.94
N ASP A 59 10.32 4.12 -7.86
CA ASP A 59 11.35 3.12 -7.58
C ASP A 59 10.76 1.74 -7.43
N LEU A 60 9.60 1.66 -6.79
CA LEU A 60 8.98 0.39 -6.47
C LEU A 60 8.22 -0.20 -7.65
N LEU A 61 7.50 0.62 -8.38
CA LEU A 61 6.55 0.15 -9.39
C LEU A 61 6.94 0.48 -10.82
N GLY A 62 7.84 1.37 -11.02
CA GLY A 62 8.33 1.91 -12.28
C GLY A 62 7.62 1.43 -13.53
N GLY A 63 7.05 2.31 -14.32
CA GLY A 63 6.49 1.96 -15.60
C GLY A 63 5.12 1.30 -15.61
N ARG A 64 4.57 0.95 -14.45
CA ARG A 64 3.24 0.35 -14.41
C ARG A 64 2.19 1.40 -14.75
N THR A 65 1.15 0.96 -15.45
CA THR A 65 0.04 1.85 -15.79
C THR A 65 -1.04 1.88 -14.70
N ASP A 66 -1.00 0.92 -13.77
CA ASP A 66 -2.02 0.82 -12.71
C ASP A 66 -1.48 1.26 -11.36
N ILE A 67 -0.52 2.19 -11.35
CA ILE A 67 0.10 2.66 -10.13
C ILE A 67 -0.93 3.15 -9.12
N GLU A 68 -1.97 3.86 -9.59
CA GLU A 68 -2.97 4.40 -8.67
C GLU A 68 -3.74 3.29 -7.96
N TYR A 69 -4.03 2.18 -8.65
CA TYR A 69 -4.67 1.05 -7.98
C TYR A 69 -3.77 0.47 -6.89
N VAL A 70 -2.48 0.32 -7.19
CA VAL A 70 -1.53 -0.23 -6.24
C VAL A 70 -1.39 0.69 -5.03
N LYS A 71 -1.27 1.99 -5.26
CA LYS A 71 -1.15 2.95 -4.16
C LYS A 71 -2.38 2.90 -3.26
N THR A 72 -3.58 2.92 -3.86
CA THR A 72 -4.81 2.86 -3.09
C THR A 72 -4.91 1.55 -2.31
N TYR A 73 -4.53 0.46 -2.94
CA TYR A 73 -4.54 -0.83 -2.26
C TYR A 73 -3.64 -0.82 -1.04
N VAL A 74 -2.42 -0.32 -1.20
CA VAL A 74 -1.46 -0.27 -0.09
C VAL A 74 -2.01 0.59 1.04
N TYR A 75 -2.55 1.78 0.70
CA TYR A 75 -3.12 2.65 1.73
C TYR A 75 -4.23 1.95 2.51
N GLN A 76 -5.16 1.31 1.81
CA GLN A 76 -6.29 0.67 2.46
C GLN A 76 -5.86 -0.55 3.26
N LYS A 77 -4.95 -1.34 2.72
CA LYS A 77 -4.47 -2.52 3.43
C LYS A 77 -3.71 -2.14 4.69
N VAL A 78 -2.86 -1.10 4.60
CA VAL A 78 -2.14 -0.62 5.77
C VAL A 78 -3.11 -0.07 6.80
N LYS A 79 -4.10 0.71 6.37
CA LYS A 79 -5.12 1.23 7.28
C LYS A 79 -5.85 0.10 7.98
N MET A 80 -6.18 -0.95 7.26
CA MET A 80 -6.89 -2.10 7.83
C MET A 80 -6.07 -2.79 8.91
N ILE A 81 -4.75 -2.87 8.72
CA ILE A 81 -3.87 -3.55 9.66
C ILE A 81 -3.49 -2.63 10.82
N PHE A 82 -3.14 -1.39 10.50
CA PHE A 82 -2.55 -0.46 11.46
C PHE A 82 -3.61 0.25 12.30
N ASP A 83 -4.70 0.69 11.65
CA ASP A 83 -5.70 1.52 12.31
C ASP A 83 -7.06 1.27 11.66
N PRO A 84 -7.65 0.07 11.87
CA PRO A 84 -8.88 -0.28 11.17
C PRO A 84 -10.06 0.60 11.58
N PRO A 85 -11.03 0.77 10.69
CA PRO A 85 -12.25 1.50 11.05
C PRO A 85 -12.97 0.82 12.21
N THR A 86 -13.61 1.62 13.04
CA THR A 86 -14.35 1.08 14.19
C THR A 86 -15.78 0.70 13.85
N SER A 87 -16.33 1.28 12.78
CA SER A 87 -17.70 0.99 12.34
C SER A 87 -17.72 -0.28 11.49
N THR A 88 -18.66 -1.18 11.77
CA THR A 88 -18.80 -2.41 11.00
C THR A 88 -19.08 -2.10 9.53
N ALA A 89 -19.93 -1.10 9.27
CA ALA A 89 -20.24 -0.74 7.88
C ALA A 89 -19.02 -0.23 7.14
N ALA A 90 -18.20 0.60 7.79
CA ALA A 90 -16.99 1.12 7.17
C ALA A 90 -15.97 0.01 6.95
N LEU A 91 -15.86 -0.91 7.90
CA LEU A 91 -14.95 -2.05 7.77
C LEU A 91 -15.34 -2.93 6.60
N ASP A 92 -16.64 -3.25 6.47
CA ASP A 92 -17.12 -4.06 5.37
C ASP A 92 -16.87 -3.38 4.03
N ALA A 93 -17.12 -2.07 3.95
CA ALA A 93 -16.91 -1.32 2.72
C ALA A 93 -15.41 -1.35 2.32
N MET A 94 -14.54 -1.19 3.30
CA MET A 94 -13.10 -1.21 3.03
C MET A 94 -12.66 -2.59 2.58
N GLN A 95 -13.17 -3.65 3.19
CA GLN A 95 -12.81 -5.00 2.77
C GLN A 95 -13.26 -5.28 1.34
N ARG A 96 -14.44 -4.81 0.96
CA ARG A 96 -14.90 -4.98 -0.42
C ARG A 96 -14.03 -4.21 -1.39
N SER A 97 -13.62 -2.99 -1.02
CA SER A 97 -12.74 -2.20 -1.87
C SER A 97 -11.39 -2.87 -2.05
N ILE A 98 -10.83 -3.40 -0.95
CA ILE A 98 -9.55 -4.10 -1.01
C ILE A 98 -9.64 -5.31 -1.94
N SER A 99 -10.71 -6.09 -1.81
CA SER A 99 -10.89 -7.27 -2.65
C SER A 99 -11.01 -6.89 -4.12
N GLU A 100 -11.75 -5.84 -4.43
CA GLU A 100 -11.88 -5.39 -5.81
C GLU A 100 -10.54 -4.91 -6.36
N LEU A 101 -9.76 -4.19 -5.57
CA LEU A 101 -8.46 -3.72 -6.00
C LEU A 101 -7.51 -4.88 -6.26
N GLU A 102 -7.54 -5.90 -5.40
CA GLU A 102 -6.74 -7.09 -5.63
C GLU A 102 -7.06 -7.72 -6.97
N TRP A 103 -8.34 -7.84 -7.28
CA TRP A 103 -8.77 -8.42 -8.54
C TRP A 103 -8.29 -7.58 -9.72
N ARG A 104 -8.46 -6.25 -9.65
CA ARG A 104 -8.08 -5.37 -10.75
C ARG A 104 -6.57 -5.36 -10.98
N ILE A 105 -5.80 -5.30 -9.90
CA ILE A 105 -4.35 -5.28 -10.01
C ILE A 105 -3.83 -6.57 -10.60
N CYS A 106 -4.34 -7.70 -10.13
CA CYS A 106 -3.88 -8.98 -10.62
C CYS A 106 -4.26 -9.19 -12.08
N ASN A 107 -5.44 -8.76 -12.48
CA ASN A 107 -5.85 -8.91 -13.87
C ASN A 107 -5.04 -8.01 -14.81
N ASN A 108 -4.74 -6.78 -14.38
CA ASN A 108 -3.87 -5.92 -15.16
C ASN A 108 -2.47 -6.50 -15.29
N GLY A 109 -1.97 -7.07 -14.22
CA GLY A 109 -0.61 -7.60 -14.21
C GLY A 109 -0.42 -8.81 -15.10
N ARG A 110 -1.50 -9.40 -15.57
CA ARG A 110 -1.43 -10.60 -16.41
C ARG A 110 -1.30 -10.30 -17.88
N LYS A 111 -1.36 -9.07 -18.24
CA LYS A 111 -1.30 -8.72 -19.66
C LYS A 111 0.07 -8.82 -20.26
#